data_6b3c8d5040cb32271d48fdb2b3ad940a
#
_entry.id   6b3c8d5040cb32271d48fdb2b3ad940a
#
_cell.length_a   1.000
_cell.length_b   1.000
_cell.length_c   1.000
_cell.angle_alpha   90.00
_cell.angle_beta   90.00
_cell.angle_gamma   90.00
#
_symmetry.space_group_name_H-M   'P 1'
#
loop_
_entity.id
_entity.type
_entity.pdbx_description
1 polymer ?
#
loop_
_entity_poly.entity_id
_entity_poly.type
_entity_poly.pdbx_seq_one_letter_code
_entity_poly.pdbx_strand_id
1 'polypeptide(L)'
;MSGSRSIRGVIVCAALSAAVLLAGCGSSRTAGTAHPLSGPGLQGLILKPQKPAPPLALHNYSGAPVRLSALRGKAVLVTFVYTHCPDVCPLIVSDLAAAQRGLGHEAARVKILAVTVDPRRDTPAAIRTFLAARGATGRMDYLLGTSAQLQRTWKAWDVAVNTGPNKLTDGHSAVVYGITAGGRMAVVYPSNFTPAQIIHDVPLLART
;
A
#
# COMPACT_ATOMS: atom_id res chain seq x y z
N MET A 1 -39.40 -67.92 -39.13
CA MET A 1 -39.57 -69.20 -38.42
C MET A 1 -39.11 -68.97 -37.03
N SER A 2 -40.11 -69.01 -36.19
CA SER A 2 -40.23 -69.79 -34.95
C SER A 2 -39.23 -69.34 -33.86
N GLY A 3 -39.61 -69.10 -32.69
CA GLY A 3 -40.80 -69.21 -31.84
C GLY A 3 -40.36 -68.93 -30.41
N SER A 4 -41.14 -68.15 -29.75
CA SER A 4 -41.91 -68.46 -28.51
C SER A 4 -41.14 -68.96 -27.24
N ARG A 5 -41.33 -68.25 -26.18
CA ARG A 5 -42.06 -68.54 -24.91
C ARG A 5 -41.36 -67.95 -23.67
N SER A 6 -41.95 -66.99 -23.16
CA SER A 6 -42.52 -66.78 -21.85
C SER A 6 -42.17 -67.81 -20.74
N ILE A 7 -41.66 -67.35 -19.59
CA ILE A 7 -42.07 -67.84 -18.25
C ILE A 7 -41.87 -66.68 -17.23
N ARG A 8 -42.96 -66.47 -16.51
CA ARG A 8 -43.10 -65.58 -15.36
C ARG A 8 -42.42 -66.19 -14.14
N GLY A 9 -41.70 -65.43 -13.42
CA GLY A 9 -41.21 -65.76 -12.09
C GLY A 9 -41.22 -64.55 -11.20
N VAL A 10 -42.30 -64.42 -10.43
CA VAL A 10 -42.45 -63.46 -9.32
C VAL A 10 -41.66 -64.00 -8.14
N ILE A 11 -40.66 -63.25 -7.68
CA ILE A 11 -40.15 -63.43 -6.34
C ILE A 11 -40.07 -62.05 -5.66
N VAL A 12 -40.95 -61.94 -4.66
CA VAL A 12 -40.94 -60.86 -3.65
C VAL A 12 -39.83 -61.15 -2.68
N CYS A 13 -38.91 -60.24 -2.44
CA CYS A 13 -38.10 -60.25 -1.24
C CYS A 13 -37.69 -58.81 -0.87
N ALA A 14 -38.32 -58.45 0.22
CA ALA A 14 -37.90 -57.64 1.38
C ALA A 14 -36.87 -56.49 1.15
N ALA A 15 -37.39 -55.32 1.47
CA ALA A 15 -36.68 -54.10 1.77
C ALA A 15 -35.62 -54.28 2.89
N LEU A 16 -34.40 -53.88 2.64
CA LEU A 16 -33.48 -53.42 3.67
C LEU A 16 -32.90 -52.08 3.23
N SER A 17 -33.44 -51.04 3.86
CA SER A 17 -32.96 -49.67 3.75
C SER A 17 -31.66 -49.54 4.53
N ALA A 18 -30.54 -49.50 3.85
CA ALA A 18 -29.26 -49.10 4.42
C ALA A 18 -29.08 -47.60 4.17
N ALA A 19 -29.37 -46.81 5.18
CA ALA A 19 -29.06 -45.40 5.20
C ALA A 19 -27.54 -45.23 5.35
N VAL A 20 -26.85 -44.93 4.26
CA VAL A 20 -25.44 -44.50 4.28
C VAL A 20 -25.41 -43.04 4.64
N LEU A 21 -25.08 -42.74 5.90
CA LEU A 21 -24.74 -41.38 6.34
C LEU A 21 -23.35 -41.03 5.75
N LEU A 22 -23.36 -40.30 4.65
CA LEU A 22 -22.17 -39.63 4.14
C LEU A 22 -21.89 -38.43 5.07
N ALA A 23 -21.04 -38.65 6.07
CA ALA A 23 -20.41 -37.58 6.81
C ALA A 23 -19.48 -36.80 5.84
N GLY A 24 -20.01 -35.80 5.19
CA GLY A 24 -19.23 -34.85 4.42
C GLY A 24 -18.36 -34.03 5.37
N CYS A 25 -17.06 -34.36 5.45
CA CYS A 25 -16.06 -33.43 5.99
C CYS A 25 -15.99 -32.20 5.10
N GLY A 26 -16.87 -31.24 5.36
CA GLY A 26 -16.76 -29.89 4.83
C GLY A 26 -15.49 -29.25 5.40
N SER A 27 -14.38 -29.29 4.65
CA SER A 27 -13.25 -28.43 4.90
C SER A 27 -13.72 -26.99 4.72
N SER A 28 -14.16 -26.37 5.79
CA SER A 28 -14.34 -24.92 5.87
C SER A 28 -12.99 -24.29 5.60
N ARG A 29 -12.75 -23.91 4.33
CA ARG A 29 -11.72 -22.92 4.03
C ARG A 29 -12.10 -21.68 4.81
N THR A 30 -11.46 -21.49 5.93
CA THR A 30 -11.45 -20.21 6.61
C THR A 30 -10.81 -19.24 5.63
N ALA A 31 -11.63 -18.56 4.83
CA ALA A 31 -11.22 -17.34 4.18
C ALA A 31 -10.76 -16.45 5.33
N GLY A 32 -9.44 -16.19 5.37
CA GLY A 32 -8.86 -15.29 6.36
C GLY A 32 -9.60 -13.96 6.22
N THR A 33 -10.58 -13.76 7.07
CA THR A 33 -11.23 -12.47 7.26
C THR A 33 -10.12 -11.54 7.70
N ALA A 34 -9.65 -10.69 6.76
CA ALA A 34 -8.88 -9.52 7.12
C ALA A 34 -9.72 -8.80 8.19
N HIS A 35 -9.30 -8.90 9.43
CA HIS A 35 -9.92 -8.15 10.51
C HIS A 35 -9.82 -6.68 10.12
N PRO A 36 -10.93 -5.94 10.03
CA PRO A 36 -10.84 -4.50 10.01
C PRO A 36 -10.14 -4.13 11.33
N LEU A 37 -8.96 -3.53 11.24
CA LEU A 37 -8.23 -3.01 12.39
C LEU A 37 -9.00 -1.77 12.89
N SER A 38 -10.17 -2.01 13.48
CA SER A 38 -11.07 -0.98 14.03
C SER A 38 -10.68 -0.68 15.47
N GLY A 39 -9.47 -0.15 15.69
CA GLY A 39 -9.05 0.36 16.98
C GLY A 39 -9.03 1.90 16.98
N PRO A 40 -9.17 2.54 18.15
CA PRO A 40 -9.14 4.02 18.25
C PRO A 40 -7.77 4.64 17.93
N GLY A 41 -6.73 3.84 17.69
CA GLY A 41 -5.37 4.26 17.40
C GLY A 41 -4.97 4.11 15.93
N LEU A 42 -3.75 4.58 15.62
CA LEU A 42 -3.14 4.41 14.31
C LEU A 42 -2.95 2.93 13.95
N GLN A 43 -3.15 2.59 12.69
CA GLN A 43 -3.21 1.20 12.20
C GLN A 43 -1.91 0.69 11.55
N GLY A 44 -0.85 1.50 11.51
CA GLY A 44 0.49 1.07 11.10
C GLY A 44 1.37 0.68 12.31
N LEU A 45 2.67 0.54 12.08
CA LEU A 45 3.66 0.34 13.15
C LEU A 45 3.86 1.66 13.90
N ILE A 46 3.34 1.74 15.12
CA ILE A 46 3.37 2.96 15.92
C ILE A 46 4.76 3.18 16.49
N LEU A 47 5.30 4.38 16.29
CA LEU A 47 6.58 4.79 16.84
C LEU A 47 6.42 5.38 18.25
N LYS A 48 7.06 4.78 19.24
CA LYS A 48 7.08 5.26 20.63
C LYS A 48 8.51 5.25 21.16
N PRO A 49 9.06 6.41 21.61
CA PRO A 49 8.45 7.74 21.53
C PRO A 49 8.44 8.27 20.09
N GLN A 50 7.46 9.10 19.77
CA GLN A 50 7.45 9.83 18.49
C GLN A 50 8.66 10.78 18.45
N LYS A 51 9.32 10.85 17.30
CA LYS A 51 10.47 11.74 17.08
C LYS A 51 10.09 12.85 16.08
N PRO A 52 10.74 14.01 16.10
CA PRO A 52 10.62 14.97 15.03
C PRO A 52 10.94 14.29 13.68
N ALA A 53 10.12 14.52 12.67
CA ALA A 53 10.42 14.01 11.33
C ALA A 53 11.73 14.63 10.82
N PRO A 54 12.60 13.87 10.15
CA PRO A 54 13.83 14.40 9.59
C PRO A 54 13.56 15.51 8.58
N PRO A 55 14.49 16.44 8.35
CA PRO A 55 14.31 17.52 7.40
C PRO A 55 14.15 16.96 5.97
N LEU A 56 13.24 17.60 5.20
CA LEU A 56 13.05 17.34 3.79
C LEU A 56 12.83 18.70 3.11
N ALA A 57 13.71 19.03 2.16
CA ALA A 57 13.67 20.25 1.37
C ALA A 57 14.16 19.93 -0.03
N LEU A 58 13.24 19.72 -0.95
CA LEU A 58 13.41 19.30 -2.33
C LEU A 58 12.52 20.14 -3.25
N HIS A 59 12.39 19.77 -4.52
CA HIS A 59 11.39 20.31 -5.41
C HIS A 59 10.54 19.19 -6.02
N ASN A 60 9.32 19.46 -6.38
CA ASN A 60 8.51 18.49 -7.12
C ASN A 60 8.93 18.45 -8.60
N TYR A 61 8.43 17.45 -9.33
CA TYR A 61 8.79 17.23 -10.74
C TYR A 61 8.36 18.36 -11.69
N SER A 62 7.57 19.35 -11.23
CA SER A 62 7.26 20.59 -11.97
C SER A 62 8.18 21.75 -11.57
N GLY A 63 9.11 21.54 -10.66
CA GLY A 63 10.09 22.54 -10.21
C GLY A 63 9.68 23.33 -8.97
N ALA A 64 8.46 23.17 -8.45
CA ALA A 64 8.02 23.89 -7.26
C ALA A 64 8.74 23.41 -6.00
N PRO A 65 9.24 24.32 -5.12
CA PRO A 65 9.91 23.94 -3.89
C PRO A 65 8.94 23.29 -2.90
N VAL A 66 9.38 22.22 -2.26
CA VAL A 66 8.62 21.50 -1.22
C VAL A 66 9.50 21.36 0.01
N ARG A 67 9.02 21.85 1.14
CA ARG A 67 9.67 21.77 2.45
C ARG A 67 8.72 21.14 3.46
N LEU A 68 9.14 20.09 4.14
CA LEU A 68 8.31 19.44 5.16
C LEU A 68 7.89 20.42 6.26
N SER A 69 8.78 21.33 6.67
CA SER A 69 8.48 22.35 7.66
C SER A 69 7.34 23.30 7.28
N ALA A 70 7.09 23.50 6.00
CA ALA A 70 6.00 24.34 5.49
C ALA A 70 4.64 23.61 5.46
N LEU A 71 4.61 22.32 5.79
CA LEU A 71 3.41 21.49 5.78
C LEU A 71 2.81 21.29 7.18
N ARG A 72 3.25 22.08 8.16
CA ARG A 72 2.64 22.07 9.50
C ARG A 72 1.14 22.36 9.43
N GLY A 73 0.38 21.71 10.31
CA GLY A 73 -1.09 21.75 10.26
C GLY A 73 -1.73 20.72 9.35
N LYS A 74 -0.92 19.94 8.61
CA LYS A 74 -1.38 18.81 7.80
C LYS A 74 -0.70 17.52 8.23
N ALA A 75 -1.42 16.42 8.11
CA ALA A 75 -0.76 15.11 8.06
C ALA A 75 0.14 15.04 6.82
N VAL A 76 1.31 14.41 6.94
CA VAL A 76 2.17 14.18 5.77
C VAL A 76 2.53 12.70 5.68
N LEU A 77 2.34 12.13 4.49
CA LEU A 77 2.79 10.78 4.18
C LEU A 77 4.03 10.89 3.29
N VAL A 78 5.13 10.25 3.71
CA VAL A 78 6.39 10.26 2.95
C VAL A 78 6.77 8.83 2.58
N THR A 79 7.08 8.61 1.31
CA THR A 79 7.62 7.35 0.82
C THR A 79 8.78 7.58 -0.13
N PHE A 80 9.61 6.57 -0.31
CA PHE A 80 10.79 6.61 -1.19
C PHE A 80 10.58 5.59 -2.29
N VAL A 81 10.56 6.05 -3.54
CA VAL A 81 10.17 5.25 -4.72
C VAL A 81 10.99 5.61 -5.94
N TYR A 82 10.88 4.81 -7.00
CA TYR A 82 11.42 5.13 -8.31
C TYR A 82 10.50 4.62 -9.43
N THR A 83 10.50 5.30 -10.58
CA THR A 83 9.54 5.07 -11.66
C THR A 83 9.70 3.72 -12.36
N HIS A 84 10.90 3.15 -12.36
CA HIS A 84 11.25 1.88 -13.00
C HIS A 84 11.25 0.68 -12.03
N CYS A 85 10.66 0.84 -10.87
CA CYS A 85 10.51 -0.25 -9.90
C CYS A 85 9.58 -1.33 -10.46
N PRO A 86 10.05 -2.59 -10.55
CA PRO A 86 9.22 -3.66 -11.12
C PRO A 86 8.24 -4.27 -10.13
N ASP A 87 8.30 -3.88 -8.85
CA ASP A 87 7.62 -4.59 -7.76
C ASP A 87 6.73 -3.64 -6.92
N VAL A 88 7.16 -3.23 -5.75
CA VAL A 88 6.31 -2.62 -4.72
C VAL A 88 5.97 -1.14 -4.94
N CYS A 89 6.83 -0.36 -5.59
CA CYS A 89 6.58 1.09 -5.76
C CYS A 89 5.28 1.40 -6.52
N PRO A 90 4.94 0.66 -7.61
CA PRO A 90 3.64 0.82 -8.27
C PRO A 90 2.46 0.60 -7.34
N LEU A 91 2.52 -0.40 -6.47
CA LEU A 91 1.47 -0.73 -5.50
C LEU A 91 1.33 0.38 -4.46
N ILE A 92 2.43 0.78 -3.81
CA ILE A 92 2.44 1.87 -2.82
C ILE A 92 1.82 3.14 -3.40
N VAL A 93 2.21 3.54 -4.63
CA VAL A 93 1.70 4.76 -5.26
C VAL A 93 0.21 4.63 -5.60
N SER A 94 -0.23 3.46 -6.10
CA SER A 94 -1.65 3.20 -6.40
C SER A 94 -2.50 3.22 -5.13
N ASP A 95 -2.05 2.61 -4.04
CA ASP A 95 -2.77 2.54 -2.77
C ASP A 95 -2.84 3.90 -2.07
N LEU A 96 -1.76 4.68 -2.10
CA LEU A 96 -1.77 6.06 -1.61
C LEU A 96 -2.71 6.95 -2.43
N ALA A 97 -2.76 6.78 -3.75
CA ALA A 97 -3.68 7.51 -4.61
C ALA A 97 -5.14 7.09 -4.36
N ALA A 98 -5.39 5.80 -4.12
CA ALA A 98 -6.71 5.28 -3.75
C ALA A 98 -7.16 5.83 -2.39
N ALA A 99 -6.26 5.83 -1.40
CA ALA A 99 -6.54 6.41 -0.09
C ALA A 99 -6.87 7.90 -0.19
N GLN A 100 -6.09 8.67 -0.94
CA GLN A 100 -6.30 10.09 -1.13
C GLN A 100 -7.67 10.39 -1.79
N ARG A 101 -8.13 9.55 -2.73
CA ARG A 101 -9.48 9.63 -3.28
C ARG A 101 -10.56 9.31 -2.23
N GLY A 102 -10.33 8.24 -1.45
CA GLY A 102 -11.29 7.78 -0.43
C GLY A 102 -11.45 8.73 0.77
N LEU A 103 -10.49 9.62 0.99
CA LEU A 103 -10.54 10.62 2.08
C LEU A 103 -11.61 11.71 1.88
N GLY A 104 -12.14 11.90 0.67
CA GLY A 104 -13.14 12.94 0.41
C GLY A 104 -12.65 14.33 0.87
N HIS A 105 -13.40 15.00 1.74
CA HIS A 105 -13.06 16.32 2.28
C HIS A 105 -11.78 16.32 3.16
N GLU A 106 -11.47 15.21 3.82
CA GLU A 106 -10.24 15.05 4.62
C GLU A 106 -8.96 15.04 3.75
N ALA A 107 -9.09 14.84 2.42
CA ALA A 107 -7.97 14.86 1.49
C ALA A 107 -7.21 16.21 1.51
N ALA A 108 -7.86 17.31 1.85
CA ALA A 108 -7.23 18.63 2.00
C ALA A 108 -6.29 18.72 3.22
N ARG A 109 -6.46 17.81 4.19
CA ARG A 109 -5.69 17.78 5.43
C ARG A 109 -4.45 16.89 5.37
N VAL A 110 -4.20 16.25 4.24
CA VAL A 110 -3.02 15.40 4.02
C VAL A 110 -2.20 15.87 2.83
N LYS A 111 -0.89 15.72 2.93
CA LYS A 111 0.05 15.86 1.82
C LYS A 111 0.81 14.56 1.64
N ILE A 112 0.89 14.05 0.42
CA ILE A 112 1.63 12.84 0.08
C ILE A 112 2.88 13.24 -0.70
N LEU A 113 4.04 12.80 -0.23
CA LEU A 113 5.35 13.08 -0.80
C LEU A 113 6.03 11.76 -1.19
N ALA A 114 6.29 11.59 -2.48
CA ALA A 114 7.07 10.48 -3.01
C ALA A 114 8.46 11.00 -3.36
N VAL A 115 9.50 10.55 -2.69
CA VAL A 115 10.90 10.99 -2.90
C VAL A 115 11.60 10.00 -3.82
N THR A 116 12.26 10.49 -4.87
CA THR A 116 13.03 9.63 -5.76
C THR A 116 14.19 8.93 -5.04
N VAL A 117 14.42 7.67 -5.39
CA VAL A 117 15.67 6.95 -5.09
C VAL A 117 16.49 6.65 -6.34
N ASP A 118 16.02 7.09 -7.52
CA ASP A 118 16.70 6.93 -8.79
C ASP A 118 16.63 8.20 -9.66
N PRO A 119 17.30 9.29 -9.25
CA PRO A 119 17.20 10.58 -9.94
C PRO A 119 17.75 10.56 -11.38
N ARG A 120 18.47 9.50 -11.76
CA ARG A 120 19.01 9.37 -13.12
C ARG A 120 17.92 8.98 -14.12
N ARG A 121 16.95 8.14 -13.73
CA ARG A 121 15.87 7.64 -14.58
C ARG A 121 14.53 8.34 -14.29
N ASP A 122 14.36 8.90 -13.12
CA ASP A 122 13.14 9.61 -12.70
C ASP A 122 13.09 11.02 -13.30
N THR A 123 13.00 11.09 -14.63
CA THR A 123 12.79 12.35 -15.34
C THR A 123 11.36 12.86 -15.14
N PRO A 124 11.10 14.18 -15.30
CA PRO A 124 9.73 14.69 -15.23
C PRO A 124 8.73 13.98 -16.16
N ALA A 125 9.19 13.52 -17.34
CA ALA A 125 8.36 12.75 -18.27
C ALA A 125 8.05 11.35 -17.72
N ALA A 126 9.07 10.62 -17.24
CA ALA A 126 8.89 9.30 -16.63
C ALA A 126 7.95 9.37 -15.42
N ILE A 127 8.11 10.40 -14.57
CA ILE A 127 7.25 10.61 -13.40
C ILE A 127 5.81 10.87 -13.81
N ARG A 128 5.54 11.72 -14.80
CA ARG A 128 4.18 11.97 -15.30
C ARG A 128 3.52 10.67 -15.77
N THR A 129 4.23 9.88 -16.58
CA THR A 129 3.73 8.59 -17.07
C THR A 129 3.47 7.62 -15.91
N PHE A 130 4.40 7.54 -14.96
CA PHE A 130 4.30 6.67 -13.78
C PHE A 130 3.09 7.03 -12.90
N LEU A 131 2.89 8.31 -12.59
CA LEU A 131 1.77 8.78 -11.78
C LEU A 131 0.42 8.62 -12.49
N ALA A 132 0.38 8.92 -13.80
CA ALA A 132 -0.84 8.77 -14.60
C ALA A 132 -1.32 7.31 -14.64
N ALA A 133 -0.41 6.37 -14.89
CA ALA A 133 -0.72 4.94 -14.92
C ALA A 133 -1.26 4.38 -13.58
N ARG A 134 -1.11 5.13 -12.47
CA ARG A 134 -1.53 4.74 -11.11
C ARG A 134 -2.62 5.63 -10.53
N GLY A 135 -3.23 6.49 -11.35
CA GLY A 135 -4.26 7.41 -10.91
C GLY A 135 -3.80 8.40 -9.83
N ALA A 136 -2.49 8.68 -9.80
CA ALA A 136 -1.84 9.50 -8.77
C ALA A 136 -1.55 10.94 -9.20
N THR A 137 -1.82 11.30 -10.45
CA THR A 137 -1.64 12.65 -10.98
C THR A 137 -2.44 13.66 -10.15
N GLY A 138 -1.76 14.71 -9.66
CA GLY A 138 -2.35 15.76 -8.81
C GLY A 138 -2.68 15.33 -7.38
N ARG A 139 -2.40 14.06 -6.99
CA ARG A 139 -2.71 13.53 -5.66
C ARG A 139 -1.50 13.46 -4.74
N MET A 140 -0.31 13.52 -5.30
CA MET A 140 0.94 13.54 -4.55
C MET A 140 1.99 14.39 -5.25
N ASP A 141 2.97 14.89 -4.48
CA ASP A 141 4.18 15.48 -5.02
C ASP A 141 5.26 14.43 -5.16
N TYR A 142 5.75 14.22 -6.38
CA TYR A 142 6.95 13.42 -6.62
C TYR A 142 8.17 14.33 -6.58
N LEU A 143 9.10 14.05 -5.67
CA LEU A 143 10.17 14.96 -5.30
C LEU A 143 11.51 14.56 -5.92
N LEU A 144 12.16 15.57 -6.48
CA LEU A 144 13.49 15.53 -7.07
C LEU A 144 14.41 16.49 -6.32
N GLY A 145 15.70 16.36 -6.57
CA GLY A 145 16.74 17.24 -6.03
C GLY A 145 18.09 17.00 -6.67
N THR A 146 19.05 17.82 -6.32
CA THR A 146 20.45 17.55 -6.67
C THR A 146 20.93 16.28 -5.95
N SER A 147 21.97 15.62 -6.48
CA SER A 147 22.54 14.42 -5.86
C SER A 147 22.88 14.68 -4.38
N ALA A 148 23.46 15.85 -4.08
CA ALA A 148 23.81 16.20 -2.69
C ALA A 148 22.57 16.39 -1.78
N GLN A 149 21.48 16.95 -2.32
CA GLN A 149 20.23 17.10 -1.56
C GLN A 149 19.60 15.73 -1.29
N LEU A 150 19.54 14.86 -2.29
CA LEU A 150 18.96 13.54 -2.18
C LEU A 150 19.76 12.65 -1.22
N GLN A 151 21.10 12.64 -1.31
CA GLN A 151 21.96 11.88 -0.40
C GLN A 151 21.76 12.31 1.06
N ARG A 152 21.67 13.62 1.34
CA ARG A 152 21.35 14.12 2.69
C ARG A 152 19.97 13.69 3.15
N THR A 153 18.99 13.72 2.27
CA THR A 153 17.62 13.29 2.58
C THR A 153 17.59 11.79 2.88
N TRP A 154 18.14 10.95 2.01
CA TRP A 154 18.17 9.50 2.22
C TRP A 154 18.88 9.14 3.53
N LYS A 155 20.04 9.75 3.81
CA LYS A 155 20.75 9.55 5.09
C LYS A 155 19.90 9.97 6.30
N ALA A 156 19.24 11.13 6.24
CA ALA A 156 18.44 11.63 7.35
C ALA A 156 17.20 10.77 7.64
N TRP A 157 16.67 10.10 6.60
CA TRP A 157 15.50 9.22 6.68
C TRP A 157 15.87 7.74 6.83
N ASP A 158 17.15 7.44 6.99
CA ASP A 158 17.68 6.07 7.09
C ASP A 158 17.28 5.19 5.90
N VAL A 159 17.29 5.77 4.70
CA VAL A 159 16.96 5.08 3.46
C VAL A 159 18.24 4.63 2.77
N ALA A 160 18.46 3.32 2.73
CA ALA A 160 19.57 2.75 1.98
C ALA A 160 19.27 2.83 0.47
N VAL A 161 20.07 3.57 -0.27
CA VAL A 161 20.00 3.66 -1.73
C VAL A 161 21.30 3.15 -2.33
N ASN A 162 21.20 2.12 -3.16
CA ASN A 162 22.35 1.58 -3.85
C ASN A 162 22.56 2.33 -5.17
N THR A 163 23.58 3.17 -5.23
CA THR A 163 23.87 4.04 -6.37
C THR A 163 24.88 3.47 -7.38
N GLY A 164 25.25 2.18 -7.28
CA GLY A 164 26.19 1.55 -8.20
C GLY A 164 25.63 1.34 -9.62
N PRO A 165 26.48 1.27 -10.66
CA PRO A 165 26.05 1.21 -12.05
C PRO A 165 25.24 -0.05 -12.42
N ASN A 166 25.37 -1.13 -11.67
CA ASN A 166 24.71 -2.42 -11.93
C ASN A 166 23.78 -2.86 -10.78
N LYS A 167 23.38 -1.96 -9.90
CA LYS A 167 22.57 -2.31 -8.75
C LYS A 167 21.24 -1.62 -8.87
N LEU A 168 20.23 -2.41 -9.22
CA LEU A 168 18.85 -2.10 -8.93
C LEU A 168 18.77 -1.67 -7.47
N THR A 169 17.91 -0.73 -7.16
CA THR A 169 17.68 -0.22 -5.80
C THR A 169 17.06 -1.28 -4.89
N ASP A 170 17.52 -2.52 -5.03
CA ASP A 170 17.09 -3.67 -4.23
C ASP A 170 17.59 -3.46 -2.81
N GLY A 171 16.70 -2.97 -1.94
CA GLY A 171 17.01 -2.86 -0.53
C GLY A 171 16.67 -1.53 0.15
N HIS A 172 16.08 -0.54 -0.55
CA HIS A 172 15.49 0.57 0.18
C HIS A 172 14.21 0.08 0.88
N SER A 173 14.01 0.50 2.11
CA SER A 173 12.82 0.15 2.86
C SER A 173 11.58 0.71 2.15
N ALA A 174 10.80 -0.18 1.52
CA ALA A 174 9.55 0.18 0.86
C ALA A 174 8.46 0.40 1.89
N VAL A 175 8.48 1.56 2.54
CA VAL A 175 7.55 1.93 3.62
C VAL A 175 6.95 3.31 3.36
N VAL A 176 5.87 3.60 4.07
CA VAL A 176 5.28 4.93 4.12
C VAL A 176 5.36 5.45 5.55
N TYR A 177 5.99 6.60 5.73
CA TYR A 177 6.08 7.28 7.02
C TYR A 177 4.88 8.21 7.19
N GLY A 178 4.14 8.04 8.29
CA GLY A 178 3.04 8.93 8.69
C GLY A 178 3.51 9.97 9.70
N ILE A 179 3.35 11.22 9.32
CA ILE A 179 3.81 12.39 10.08
C ILE A 179 2.60 13.20 10.52
N THR A 180 2.58 13.58 11.78
CA THR A 180 1.51 14.38 12.38
C THR A 180 1.51 15.82 11.90
N ALA A 181 0.42 16.54 12.09
CA ALA A 181 0.32 17.98 11.82
C ALA A 181 1.39 18.77 12.60
N GLY A 182 1.76 18.32 13.81
CA GLY A 182 2.87 18.83 14.59
C GLY A 182 4.26 18.47 14.04
N GLY A 183 4.35 17.69 12.96
CA GLY A 183 5.59 17.30 12.27
C GLY A 183 6.40 16.25 13.02
N ARG A 184 5.75 15.36 13.73
CA ARG A 184 6.37 14.23 14.40
C ARG A 184 6.10 12.96 13.60
N MET A 185 7.09 12.12 13.44
CA MET A 185 6.93 10.79 12.86
C MET A 185 6.22 9.90 13.89
N ALA A 186 5.00 9.46 13.56
CA ALA A 186 4.12 8.75 14.50
C ALA A 186 3.93 7.28 14.13
N VAL A 187 3.97 6.96 12.85
CA VAL A 187 3.64 5.64 12.33
C VAL A 187 4.44 5.32 11.07
N VAL A 188 4.71 4.04 10.87
CA VAL A 188 5.29 3.51 9.64
C VAL A 188 4.36 2.43 9.09
N TYR A 189 4.01 2.52 7.83
CA TYR A 189 3.24 1.49 7.13
C TYR A 189 4.19 0.66 6.25
N PRO A 190 4.23 -0.66 6.40
CA PRO A 190 4.96 -1.55 5.49
C PRO A 190 4.33 -1.53 4.10
N SER A 191 5.01 -2.02 3.07
CA SER A 191 4.57 -1.94 1.67
C SER A 191 3.23 -2.63 1.37
N ASN A 192 2.77 -3.51 2.25
CA ASN A 192 1.48 -4.22 2.16
C ASN A 192 0.35 -3.53 2.92
N PHE A 193 0.48 -2.24 3.24
CA PHE A 193 -0.62 -1.47 3.83
C PHE A 193 -1.82 -1.42 2.88
N THR A 194 -3.00 -1.12 3.42
CA THR A 194 -4.23 -0.94 2.64
C THR A 194 -4.64 0.53 2.60
N PRO A 195 -5.33 0.98 1.53
CA PRO A 195 -5.91 2.32 1.49
C PRO A 195 -6.80 2.64 2.69
N ALA A 196 -7.52 1.65 3.22
CA ALA A 196 -8.41 1.80 4.38
C ALA A 196 -7.64 2.24 5.65
N GLN A 197 -6.44 1.70 5.87
CA GLN A 197 -5.59 2.11 6.99
C GLN A 197 -5.19 3.59 6.89
N ILE A 198 -4.82 4.04 5.71
CA ILE A 198 -4.48 5.46 5.47
C ILE A 198 -5.70 6.36 5.65
N ILE A 199 -6.87 5.96 5.12
CA ILE A 199 -8.12 6.72 5.27
C ILE A 199 -8.50 6.86 6.75
N HIS A 200 -8.34 5.80 7.53
CA HIS A 200 -8.58 5.81 8.97
C HIS A 200 -7.60 6.73 9.71
N ASP A 201 -6.31 6.65 9.38
CA ASP A 201 -5.24 7.27 10.17
C ASP A 201 -5.01 8.75 9.85
N VAL A 202 -5.28 9.20 8.63
CA VAL A 202 -5.05 10.60 8.21
C VAL A 202 -5.78 11.61 9.12
N PRO A 203 -7.07 11.45 9.47
CA PRO A 203 -7.72 12.35 10.42
C PRO A 203 -7.07 12.39 11.80
N LEU A 204 -6.52 11.26 12.27
CA LEU A 204 -5.82 11.16 13.54
C LEU A 204 -4.48 11.91 13.49
N LEU A 205 -3.69 11.68 12.44
CA LEU A 205 -2.42 12.36 12.21
C LEU A 205 -2.59 13.88 12.03
N ALA A 206 -3.70 14.31 11.44
CA ALA A 206 -3.97 15.72 11.16
C ALA A 206 -4.50 16.51 12.38
N ARG A 207 -4.78 15.83 13.52
CA ARG A 207 -5.22 16.46 14.77
C ARG A 207 -4.09 16.66 15.77
N THR A 208 -2.96 15.99 15.59
CA THR A 208 -1.78 15.95 16.47
C THR A 208 -0.54 16.52 15.71
#